data_6315de952d5028ed829855399ea499f5
#
_entry.id   6315de952d5028ed829855399ea499f5
#
_cell.length_a   1.000
_cell.length_b   1.000
_cell.length_c   1.000
_cell.angle_alpha   90.00
_cell.angle_beta   90.00
_cell.angle_gamma   90.00
#
_symmetry.space_group_name_H-M   'P 1'
#
loop_
_entity.id
_entity.type
_entity.pdbx_description
1 polymer ?
#
loop_
_entity_poly.entity_id
_entity_poly.type
_entity_poly.pdbx_seq_one_letter_code
_entity_poly.pdbx_strand_id
1 'polypeptide(L)'
;LEPGALVGFRVWGPNWPYDEAWTPGSDAGFIADLDEQGNRFNPNKVLFDPYSREITHNVYTDALGRLGVDDGVLGTGGELVDGAPRRRIDTAPYAPKGIVVAESAAPDGKPQLPPEQAIIYEAGVTQLTGHPSAARLADLLAGEPGFEGVTDIPAQYQGTYKGAGLLAPYLKAAGVTTIELLPVHETNASETGRAGATNAWGYMTLSFFAPNRRYAADKSWGGPTREFKEMVRAFHDAGMEVYLDVVYNHTAEGGNWNGDVNTTGFTSLGGFATAEYYQMTRDKILVDGATGTSNQINYSSPMARRLVLDSLHYWSHDMGVDGFRFDLATVLGRSPRDAEPDDWGAQKRFFNEHPLLTGIASLAEKENLEVIAEAWDLWGYEVGNFPRGWGEWNGRYRDAVRRFTKGDGNTTDFLDMVNGDYHHFEDNGGPQKSINFIVAHDGFNLADLVSYQTKNNDQPYPFGPSDGGSDDNMSWDSGGDPALRRQRLRNLWAILMLSRGVPMVVAGDEFGRTQNGNNNPWALDSPAMRNNYAMIATSAPQRVAVEDGTGAAYHDNLGVFDSRDERVNPLFRFATFLMRLRHRHPALCRAAWGDLEAGGEDVSYLFR
;
A
#
# COMPACT_ATOMS: atom_id res chain seq x y z
N LEU A 1 -9.01 -27.45 16.18
CA LEU A 1 -8.66 -26.52 17.27
C LEU A 1 -9.85 -25.59 17.53
N GLU A 2 -10.06 -25.16 18.76
CA GLU A 2 -11.13 -24.23 19.10
C GLU A 2 -10.71 -22.78 18.79
N PRO A 3 -11.66 -21.90 18.44
CA PRO A 3 -11.37 -20.48 18.30
C PRO A 3 -10.68 -19.89 19.54
N GLY A 4 -9.66 -19.08 19.31
CA GLY A 4 -8.80 -18.52 20.35
C GLY A 4 -7.59 -19.39 20.71
N ALA A 5 -7.48 -20.61 20.18
CA ALA A 5 -6.27 -21.41 20.36
C ALA A 5 -5.08 -20.76 19.65
N LEU A 6 -3.93 -20.78 20.30
CA LEU A 6 -2.67 -20.27 19.75
C LEU A 6 -1.87 -21.43 19.16
N VAL A 7 -1.35 -21.25 17.96
CA VAL A 7 -0.63 -22.27 17.20
C VAL A 7 0.74 -21.76 16.80
N GLY A 8 1.76 -22.58 17.06
CA GLY A 8 3.12 -22.36 16.58
C GLY A 8 3.78 -23.68 16.24
N PHE A 9 4.75 -23.66 15.36
CA PHE A 9 5.42 -24.85 14.84
C PHE A 9 6.90 -24.85 15.20
N ARG A 10 7.44 -26.05 15.42
CA ARG A 10 8.88 -26.31 15.47
C ARG A 10 9.20 -27.23 14.29
N VAL A 11 10.24 -26.90 13.55
CA VAL A 11 10.57 -27.57 12.29
C VAL A 11 11.98 -28.11 12.33
N TRP A 12 12.13 -29.36 11.91
CA TRP A 12 13.38 -30.06 11.72
C TRP A 12 13.60 -30.33 10.23
N GLY A 13 14.85 -30.46 9.83
CA GLY A 13 15.19 -30.73 8.44
C GLY A 13 16.62 -31.24 8.27
N PRO A 14 17.16 -31.30 7.05
CA PRO A 14 18.46 -31.91 6.78
C PRO A 14 19.64 -31.32 7.58
N ASN A 15 19.64 -30.01 7.84
CA ASN A 15 20.67 -29.36 8.65
C ASN A 15 20.47 -29.55 10.16
N TRP A 16 19.29 -29.99 10.58
CA TRP A 16 18.96 -30.27 11.97
C TRP A 16 17.90 -31.38 12.02
N PRO A 17 18.27 -32.67 11.84
CA PRO A 17 17.33 -33.78 11.93
C PRO A 17 16.77 -33.92 13.36
N TYR A 18 15.58 -34.52 13.46
CA TYR A 18 14.96 -34.80 14.74
C TYR A 18 15.83 -35.75 15.55
N ASP A 19 16.06 -35.43 16.82
CA ASP A 19 16.75 -36.25 17.81
C ASP A 19 15.86 -36.38 19.05
N GLU A 20 15.68 -37.60 19.57
CA GLU A 20 14.85 -37.87 20.77
C GLU A 20 15.38 -37.15 22.02
N ALA A 21 16.66 -36.82 22.07
CA ALA A 21 17.27 -36.09 23.16
C ALA A 21 17.05 -34.58 23.07
N TRP A 22 16.42 -34.10 21.99
CA TRP A 22 16.19 -32.68 21.82
C TRP A 22 15.23 -32.12 22.87
N THR A 23 15.61 -31.00 23.45
CA THR A 23 14.76 -30.19 24.33
C THR A 23 14.92 -28.72 23.97
N PRO A 24 13.93 -27.85 24.28
CA PRO A 24 14.06 -26.41 24.02
C PRO A 24 15.38 -25.82 24.55
N GLY A 25 16.13 -25.15 23.66
CA GLY A 25 17.45 -24.59 23.98
C GLY A 25 18.63 -25.53 23.78
N SER A 26 18.43 -26.80 23.39
CA SER A 26 19.52 -27.75 23.16
C SER A 26 19.99 -27.73 21.69
N ASP A 27 21.20 -28.31 21.46
CA ASP A 27 21.77 -28.58 20.15
C ASP A 27 21.61 -30.03 19.68
N ALA A 28 20.81 -30.85 20.39
CA ALA A 28 20.63 -32.24 20.00
C ALA A 28 20.13 -32.34 18.55
N GLY A 29 20.80 -33.15 17.74
CA GLY A 29 20.52 -33.30 16.32
C GLY A 29 21.13 -32.22 15.39
N PHE A 30 21.74 -31.15 15.93
CA PHE A 30 22.33 -30.08 15.10
C PHE A 30 23.52 -30.58 14.28
N ILE A 31 23.51 -30.28 12.98
CA ILE A 31 24.60 -30.61 12.05
C ILE A 31 25.27 -29.31 11.54
N ALA A 32 24.45 -28.35 11.02
CA ALA A 32 24.94 -27.10 10.44
C ALA A 32 23.85 -26.03 10.51
N ASP A 33 24.23 -24.75 10.33
CA ASP A 33 23.26 -23.65 10.27
C ASP A 33 22.42 -23.68 8.98
N LEU A 34 22.92 -24.29 7.90
CA LEU A 34 22.26 -24.42 6.60
C LEU A 34 22.34 -25.86 6.08
N ASP A 35 21.33 -26.26 5.29
CA ASP A 35 21.44 -27.43 4.42
C ASP A 35 22.08 -27.08 3.06
N GLU A 36 22.21 -28.08 2.18
CA GLU A 36 22.77 -27.90 0.85
C GLU A 36 21.94 -26.97 -0.04
N GLN A 37 20.65 -26.85 0.20
CA GLN A 37 19.73 -25.98 -0.52
C GLN A 37 19.70 -24.55 0.05
N GLY A 38 20.21 -24.34 1.26
CA GLY A 38 20.18 -23.06 1.97
C GLY A 38 19.02 -22.90 2.93
N ASN A 39 18.31 -23.99 3.25
CA ASN A 39 17.29 -23.96 4.30
C ASN A 39 17.93 -23.85 5.67
N ARG A 40 17.23 -23.18 6.59
CA ARG A 40 17.70 -22.84 7.94
C ARG A 40 16.78 -23.43 9.01
N PHE A 41 16.52 -24.74 8.96
CA PHE A 41 15.69 -25.39 9.96
C PHE A 41 16.30 -25.27 11.34
N ASN A 42 15.51 -24.79 12.29
CA ASN A 42 15.92 -24.64 13.68
C ASN A 42 14.73 -24.86 14.63
N PRO A 43 14.65 -26.01 15.33
CA PRO A 43 13.51 -26.30 16.20
C PRO A 43 13.41 -25.40 17.44
N ASN A 44 14.46 -24.63 17.77
CA ASN A 44 14.39 -23.61 18.82
C ASN A 44 13.69 -22.32 18.36
N LYS A 45 13.47 -22.15 17.07
CA LYS A 45 12.74 -20.99 16.51
C LYS A 45 11.29 -21.39 16.24
N VAL A 46 10.37 -20.86 17.06
CA VAL A 46 8.94 -21.11 16.86
C VAL A 46 8.43 -20.24 15.71
N LEU A 47 7.70 -20.87 14.81
CA LEU A 47 7.14 -20.27 13.61
C LEU A 47 5.61 -20.23 13.72
N PHE A 48 4.98 -19.16 13.23
CA PHE A 48 3.53 -19.16 13.01
C PHE A 48 3.19 -19.75 11.64
N ASP A 49 1.98 -20.28 11.50
CA ASP A 49 1.47 -20.82 10.25
C ASP A 49 1.39 -19.71 9.19
N PRO A 50 1.98 -19.87 7.98
CA PRO A 50 1.85 -18.92 6.89
C PRO A 50 0.40 -18.57 6.50
N TYR A 51 -0.54 -19.46 6.77
CA TYR A 51 -1.98 -19.29 6.52
C TYR A 51 -2.75 -18.76 7.75
N SER A 52 -2.06 -18.29 8.79
CA SER A 52 -2.71 -17.72 9.98
C SER A 52 -3.55 -16.50 9.62
N ARG A 53 -4.83 -16.53 9.93
CA ARG A 53 -5.80 -15.43 9.70
C ARG A 53 -5.69 -14.30 10.72
N GLU A 54 -5.03 -14.51 11.83
CA GLU A 54 -4.54 -13.53 12.80
C GLU A 54 -3.28 -14.06 13.48
N ILE A 55 -2.40 -13.14 13.91
CA ILE A 55 -1.24 -13.45 14.73
C ILE A 55 -1.29 -12.68 16.06
N THR A 56 -0.61 -13.19 17.09
CA THR A 56 -0.76 -12.67 18.45
C THR A 56 -0.20 -11.26 18.62
N HIS A 57 0.88 -10.94 17.93
CA HIS A 57 1.59 -9.66 18.04
C HIS A 57 2.63 -9.53 16.92
N ASN A 58 3.17 -8.33 16.75
CA ASN A 58 4.31 -8.05 15.89
C ASN A 58 5.58 -8.75 16.43
N VAL A 59 6.55 -8.97 15.55
CA VAL A 59 7.88 -9.55 15.87
C VAL A 59 8.59 -8.76 16.96
N TYR A 60 8.57 -7.44 16.88
CA TYR A 60 9.17 -6.55 17.87
C TYR A 60 8.11 -6.15 18.90
N THR A 61 8.27 -6.67 20.09
CA THR A 61 7.38 -6.35 21.20
C THR A 61 8.13 -5.58 22.28
N ASP A 62 7.38 -4.82 23.10
CA ASP A 62 7.94 -4.22 24.32
C ASP A 62 8.57 -5.26 25.24
N ALA A 63 8.17 -6.53 25.14
CA ALA A 63 8.75 -7.63 25.90
C ALA A 63 10.19 -7.90 25.45
N LEU A 64 10.47 -7.92 24.14
CA LEU A 64 11.85 -8.06 23.62
C LEU A 64 12.70 -6.85 24.01
N GLY A 65 12.16 -5.63 23.84
CA GLY A 65 12.85 -4.41 24.24
C GLY A 65 13.20 -4.36 25.74
N ARG A 66 12.29 -4.82 26.62
CA ARG A 66 12.52 -4.87 28.08
C ARG A 66 13.56 -5.91 28.49
N LEU A 67 13.74 -6.96 27.69
CA LEU A 67 14.77 -7.96 27.92
C LEU A 67 16.15 -7.52 27.44
N GLY A 68 16.26 -6.34 26.78
CA GLY A 68 17.49 -5.91 26.13
C GLY A 68 17.93 -6.86 25.01
N VAL A 69 16.99 -7.65 24.50
CA VAL A 69 17.24 -8.63 23.46
C VAL A 69 16.80 -7.96 22.16
N ASP A 70 17.74 -7.77 21.26
CA ASP A 70 17.45 -7.33 19.93
C ASP A 70 16.78 -8.46 19.09
N ASP A 71 16.36 -8.14 17.88
CA ASP A 71 15.85 -9.08 16.89
C ASP A 71 16.81 -10.24 16.59
N GLY A 72 18.08 -10.12 16.99
CA GLY A 72 19.08 -11.18 16.90
C GLY A 72 18.65 -12.50 17.59
N VAL A 73 17.72 -12.47 18.56
CA VAL A 73 17.18 -13.72 19.15
C VAL A 73 16.42 -14.58 18.15
N LEU A 74 15.85 -13.98 17.11
CA LEU A 74 15.12 -14.68 16.06
C LEU A 74 16.08 -15.29 15.03
N GLY A 75 17.34 -14.84 14.98
CA GLY A 75 18.35 -15.34 14.09
C GLY A 75 18.67 -16.82 14.32
N THR A 76 18.98 -17.53 13.23
CA THR A 76 19.23 -18.97 13.24
C THR A 76 20.70 -19.33 13.42
N GLY A 77 21.63 -18.43 13.06
CA GLY A 77 23.06 -18.66 13.13
C GLY A 77 23.82 -17.61 13.93
N GLY A 78 25.12 -17.79 14.09
CA GLY A 78 26.03 -16.88 14.79
C GLY A 78 25.83 -16.86 16.32
N GLU A 79 26.42 -15.82 16.95
CA GLU A 79 26.44 -15.66 18.41
C GLU A 79 25.86 -14.30 18.80
N LEU A 80 25.28 -14.21 19.99
CA LEU A 80 24.95 -12.95 20.64
C LEU A 80 26.21 -12.24 21.16
N VAL A 81 26.06 -10.96 21.56
CA VAL A 81 27.13 -10.14 22.12
C VAL A 81 27.79 -10.77 23.35
N ASP A 82 27.07 -11.60 24.10
CA ASP A 82 27.57 -12.36 25.25
C ASP A 82 28.22 -13.70 24.87
N GLY A 83 28.34 -14.02 23.59
CA GLY A 83 28.88 -15.27 23.07
C GLY A 83 27.92 -16.45 23.10
N ALA A 84 26.65 -16.26 23.45
CA ALA A 84 25.66 -17.33 23.41
C ALA A 84 25.26 -17.65 21.95
N PRO A 85 25.26 -18.93 21.52
CA PRO A 85 24.85 -19.29 20.17
C PRO A 85 23.37 -18.95 19.95
N ARG A 86 23.04 -18.11 18.95
CA ARG A 86 21.66 -17.73 18.61
C ARG A 86 20.79 -18.95 18.35
N ARG A 87 21.31 -19.96 17.70
CA ARG A 87 20.56 -21.21 17.39
C ARG A 87 19.97 -21.90 18.62
N ARG A 88 20.55 -21.70 19.83
CA ARG A 88 20.08 -22.31 21.07
C ARG A 88 18.97 -21.52 21.78
N ILE A 89 18.70 -20.30 21.35
CA ILE A 89 17.68 -19.48 21.99
C ILE A 89 16.30 -20.02 21.60
N ASP A 90 15.55 -20.53 22.59
CA ASP A 90 14.14 -20.90 22.39
C ASP A 90 13.28 -19.64 22.28
N THR A 91 12.70 -19.42 21.11
CA THR A 91 11.84 -18.26 20.85
C THR A 91 10.38 -18.45 21.25
N ALA A 92 9.99 -19.61 21.80
CA ALA A 92 8.60 -19.87 22.18
C ALA A 92 7.97 -18.78 23.07
N PRO A 93 8.68 -18.13 24.01
CA PRO A 93 8.12 -17.04 24.80
C PRO A 93 7.89 -15.74 24.00
N TYR A 94 8.56 -15.55 22.87
CA TYR A 94 8.68 -14.26 22.17
C TYR A 94 8.07 -14.25 20.78
N ALA A 95 8.19 -15.36 20.04
CA ALA A 95 7.73 -15.45 18.66
C ALA A 95 6.21 -15.30 18.56
N PRO A 96 5.71 -14.58 17.54
CA PRO A 96 4.28 -14.53 17.26
C PRO A 96 3.73 -15.95 17.00
N LYS A 97 2.47 -16.16 17.32
CA LYS A 97 1.73 -17.39 17.05
C LYS A 97 0.51 -17.08 16.22
N GLY A 98 0.11 -18.01 15.39
CA GLY A 98 -1.18 -17.97 14.73
C GLY A 98 -2.32 -18.09 15.73
N ILE A 99 -3.41 -17.40 15.47
CA ILE A 99 -4.65 -17.47 16.26
C ILE A 99 -5.69 -18.21 15.43
N VAL A 100 -6.32 -19.22 16.01
CA VAL A 100 -7.49 -19.86 15.39
C VAL A 100 -8.68 -18.88 15.49
N VAL A 101 -9.10 -18.34 14.36
CA VAL A 101 -10.23 -17.40 14.28
C VAL A 101 -11.50 -18.18 13.99
N ALA A 102 -12.60 -17.81 14.64
CA ALA A 102 -13.92 -18.35 14.31
C ALA A 102 -14.32 -17.96 12.88
N GLU A 103 -14.90 -18.90 12.16
CA GLU A 103 -15.48 -18.60 10.84
C GLU A 103 -16.62 -17.60 10.98
N SER A 104 -16.69 -16.65 10.07
CA SER A 104 -17.76 -15.66 9.96
C SER A 104 -18.10 -15.46 8.49
N ALA A 105 -19.36 -15.13 8.21
CA ALA A 105 -19.79 -14.85 6.85
C ALA A 105 -18.93 -13.72 6.21
N ALA A 106 -18.72 -13.85 4.90
CA ALA A 106 -18.18 -12.77 4.10
C ALA A 106 -19.12 -11.54 4.13
N PRO A 107 -18.61 -10.34 3.90
CA PRO A 107 -19.47 -9.18 3.67
C PRO A 107 -20.38 -9.40 2.46
N ASP A 108 -21.66 -9.06 2.62
CA ASP A 108 -22.65 -9.09 1.54
C ASP A 108 -22.65 -7.79 0.74
N GLY A 109 -23.35 -7.78 -0.41
CA GLY A 109 -23.66 -6.54 -1.14
C GLY A 109 -22.52 -6.00 -1.98
N LYS A 110 -21.56 -6.86 -2.42
CA LYS A 110 -20.47 -6.47 -3.30
C LYS A 110 -20.99 -5.64 -4.48
N PRO A 111 -20.54 -4.38 -4.63
CA PRO A 111 -20.89 -3.56 -5.78
C PRO A 111 -20.38 -4.20 -7.06
N GLN A 112 -21.05 -3.93 -8.17
CA GLN A 112 -20.59 -4.32 -9.50
C GLN A 112 -20.39 -3.05 -10.33
N LEU A 113 -19.28 -2.39 -10.10
CA LEU A 113 -18.94 -1.18 -10.85
C LEU A 113 -18.16 -1.60 -12.11
N PRO A 114 -18.57 -1.10 -13.29
CA PRO A 114 -17.70 -1.21 -14.46
C PRO A 114 -16.36 -0.51 -14.18
N PRO A 115 -15.21 -1.13 -14.47
CA PRO A 115 -13.88 -0.56 -14.14
C PRO A 115 -13.70 0.87 -14.64
N GLU A 116 -14.24 1.19 -15.82
CA GLU A 116 -14.16 2.54 -16.43
C GLU A 116 -14.94 3.61 -15.64
N GLN A 117 -15.83 3.23 -14.73
CA GLN A 117 -16.56 4.14 -13.86
C GLN A 117 -15.87 4.36 -12.51
N ALA A 118 -14.79 3.66 -12.25
CA ALA A 118 -14.07 3.82 -11.00
C ALA A 118 -13.43 5.22 -10.89
N ILE A 119 -13.51 5.77 -9.69
CA ILE A 119 -12.68 6.88 -9.20
C ILE A 119 -12.04 6.36 -7.93
N ILE A 120 -10.75 6.05 -8.00
CA ILE A 120 -10.00 5.43 -6.92
C ILE A 120 -9.53 6.50 -5.94
N TYR A 121 -9.67 6.24 -4.66
CA TYR A 121 -9.20 7.09 -3.57
C TYR A 121 -8.18 6.31 -2.74
N GLU A 122 -6.89 6.60 -2.94
CA GLU A 122 -5.78 5.96 -2.26
C GLU A 122 -5.60 6.53 -0.85
N ALA A 123 -5.56 5.67 0.16
CA ALA A 123 -5.45 6.11 1.56
C ALA A 123 -4.95 5.04 2.53
N GLY A 124 -4.19 5.44 3.54
CA GLY A 124 -3.91 4.60 4.71
C GLY A 124 -5.08 4.61 5.71
N VAL A 125 -5.37 3.49 6.37
CA VAL A 125 -6.47 3.38 7.34
C VAL A 125 -6.36 4.44 8.46
N THR A 126 -5.17 4.58 9.05
CA THR A 126 -4.93 5.60 10.08
C THR A 126 -5.03 7.02 9.50
N GLN A 127 -4.56 7.22 8.26
CA GLN A 127 -4.59 8.52 7.58
C GLN A 127 -6.03 9.04 7.42
N LEU A 128 -6.97 8.17 7.08
CA LEU A 128 -8.36 8.54 6.81
C LEU A 128 -9.03 9.28 7.96
N THR A 129 -8.95 8.73 9.16
CA THR A 129 -9.75 9.23 10.29
C THR A 129 -8.97 9.49 11.57
N GLY A 130 -7.65 9.28 11.55
CA GLY A 130 -6.82 9.36 12.76
C GLY A 130 -6.53 10.78 13.27
N HIS A 131 -6.95 11.83 12.54
CA HIS A 131 -6.81 13.22 13.00
C HIS A 131 -8.01 13.63 13.87
N PRO A 132 -7.81 14.41 14.97
CA PRO A 132 -8.91 14.84 15.84
C PRO A 132 -10.07 15.57 15.15
N SER A 133 -9.79 16.26 14.03
CA SER A 133 -10.83 16.95 13.26
C SER A 133 -11.90 16.03 12.68
N ALA A 134 -11.64 14.73 12.56
CA ALA A 134 -12.63 13.75 12.11
C ALA A 134 -13.86 13.68 13.04
N ALA A 135 -13.69 14.03 14.33
CA ALA A 135 -14.79 14.13 15.29
C ALA A 135 -15.71 15.35 15.09
N ARG A 136 -15.43 16.18 14.08
CA ARG A 136 -16.21 17.40 13.76
C ARG A 136 -16.62 17.43 12.28
N LEU A 137 -16.57 16.28 11.60
CA LEU A 137 -16.74 16.23 10.15
C LEU A 137 -18.15 16.66 9.72
N ALA A 138 -19.18 16.25 10.46
CA ALA A 138 -20.55 16.65 10.20
C ALA A 138 -20.74 18.17 10.34
N ASP A 139 -20.16 18.77 11.36
CA ASP A 139 -20.22 20.23 11.57
C ASP A 139 -19.49 21.00 10.47
N LEU A 140 -18.31 20.53 10.05
CA LEU A 140 -17.51 21.14 8.97
C LEU A 140 -18.26 21.15 7.63
N LEU A 141 -19.09 20.15 7.39
CA LEU A 141 -19.88 19.97 6.16
C LEU A 141 -21.34 20.38 6.30
N ALA A 142 -21.74 20.95 7.45
CA ALA A 142 -23.14 21.32 7.70
C ALA A 142 -23.66 22.32 6.66
N GLY A 143 -24.71 21.92 5.95
CA GLY A 143 -25.32 22.70 4.87
C GLY A 143 -24.62 22.63 3.52
N GLU A 144 -23.56 21.83 3.37
CA GLU A 144 -22.96 21.54 2.08
C GLU A 144 -23.82 20.50 1.31
N PRO A 145 -24.31 20.82 0.11
CA PRO A 145 -25.23 19.94 -0.61
C PRO A 145 -24.63 18.57 -0.95
N GLY A 146 -25.37 17.51 -0.60
CA GLY A 146 -25.00 16.13 -0.86
C GLY A 146 -24.20 15.48 0.26
N PHE A 147 -23.85 16.22 1.34
CA PHE A 147 -23.13 15.69 2.51
C PHE A 147 -24.03 15.51 3.76
N GLU A 148 -25.35 15.54 3.60
CA GLU A 148 -26.31 15.48 4.72
C GLU A 148 -26.23 14.14 5.50
N GLY A 149 -25.69 13.08 4.88
CA GLY A 149 -25.51 11.76 5.50
C GLY A 149 -24.18 11.57 6.24
N VAL A 150 -23.31 12.58 6.23
CA VAL A 150 -22.00 12.49 6.87
C VAL A 150 -22.13 12.63 8.38
N THR A 151 -21.40 11.77 9.12
CA THR A 151 -21.39 11.78 10.59
C THR A 151 -19.98 12.03 11.12
N ASP A 152 -19.91 12.48 12.36
CA ASP A 152 -18.65 12.58 13.10
C ASP A 152 -18.05 11.19 13.36
N ILE A 153 -16.73 11.11 13.35
CA ILE A 153 -16.02 9.87 13.69
C ILE A 153 -15.69 9.89 15.19
N PRO A 154 -16.29 9.00 16.00
CA PRO A 154 -16.02 8.94 17.43
C PRO A 154 -14.54 8.70 17.72
N ALA A 155 -13.99 9.37 18.76
CA ALA A 155 -12.57 9.34 19.08
C ALA A 155 -11.99 7.91 19.22
N GLN A 156 -12.78 6.97 19.78
CA GLN A 156 -12.36 5.58 19.95
C GLN A 156 -12.23 4.79 18.64
N TYR A 157 -12.77 5.31 17.54
CA TYR A 157 -12.71 4.68 16.21
C TYR A 157 -11.79 5.42 15.24
N GLN A 158 -11.21 6.54 15.66
CA GLN A 158 -10.27 7.29 14.82
C GLN A 158 -9.03 6.44 14.49
N GLY A 159 -8.66 6.42 13.22
CA GLY A 159 -7.51 5.65 12.72
C GLY A 159 -7.71 4.13 12.69
N THR A 160 -8.95 3.64 12.79
CA THR A 160 -9.28 2.21 12.78
C THR A 160 -10.12 1.80 11.57
N TYR A 161 -10.23 0.48 11.32
CA TYR A 161 -11.15 -0.07 10.30
C TYR A 161 -12.57 0.45 10.49
N LYS A 162 -13.06 0.46 11.72
CA LYS A 162 -14.40 0.96 12.02
C LYS A 162 -14.55 2.44 11.69
N GLY A 163 -13.55 3.25 12.01
CA GLY A 163 -13.52 4.67 11.63
C GLY A 163 -13.52 4.87 10.12
N ALA A 164 -12.74 4.06 9.39
CA ALA A 164 -12.71 4.10 7.94
C ALA A 164 -14.08 3.75 7.34
N GLY A 165 -14.76 2.70 7.84
CA GLY A 165 -16.12 2.36 7.41
C GLY A 165 -17.14 3.47 7.67
N LEU A 166 -17.05 4.17 8.80
CA LEU A 166 -17.91 5.33 9.11
C LEU A 166 -17.69 6.51 8.16
N LEU A 167 -16.55 6.58 7.47
CA LEU A 167 -16.24 7.62 6.49
C LEU A 167 -16.89 7.36 5.11
N ALA A 168 -17.42 6.18 4.84
CA ALA A 168 -17.97 5.82 3.54
C ALA A 168 -19.03 6.83 3.00
N PRO A 169 -19.97 7.37 3.81
CA PRO A 169 -20.90 8.40 3.34
C PRO A 169 -20.22 9.68 2.84
N TYR A 170 -19.11 10.10 3.48
CA TYR A 170 -18.32 11.25 3.03
C TYR A 170 -17.69 11.01 1.65
N LEU A 171 -17.00 9.88 1.48
CA LEU A 171 -16.34 9.53 0.22
C LEU A 171 -17.36 9.39 -0.92
N LYS A 172 -18.48 8.71 -0.65
CA LYS A 172 -19.57 8.60 -1.62
C LYS A 172 -20.13 9.97 -2.02
N ALA A 173 -20.37 10.84 -1.04
CA ALA A 173 -20.83 12.20 -1.28
C ALA A 173 -19.81 13.03 -2.07
N ALA A 174 -18.53 12.83 -1.86
CA ALA A 174 -17.47 13.46 -2.65
C ALA A 174 -17.47 13.01 -4.12
N GLY A 175 -17.96 11.80 -4.42
CA GLY A 175 -18.00 11.23 -5.77
C GLY A 175 -16.97 10.10 -5.96
N VAL A 176 -16.37 9.60 -4.87
CA VAL A 176 -15.49 8.41 -4.89
C VAL A 176 -16.34 7.16 -5.07
N THR A 177 -15.84 6.20 -5.83
CA THR A 177 -16.50 4.89 -6.04
C THR A 177 -15.70 3.73 -5.48
N THR A 178 -14.41 3.90 -5.31
CA THR A 178 -13.49 2.83 -4.94
C THR A 178 -12.47 3.37 -3.96
N ILE A 179 -12.31 2.72 -2.83
CA ILE A 179 -11.21 3.02 -1.92
C ILE A 179 -10.08 2.01 -2.13
N GLU A 180 -8.85 2.50 -2.31
CA GLU A 180 -7.64 1.70 -2.33
C GLU A 180 -6.89 1.92 -1.02
N LEU A 181 -6.83 0.90 -0.19
CA LEU A 181 -6.19 0.99 1.12
C LEU A 181 -4.72 0.60 1.02
N LEU A 182 -3.82 1.46 1.49
CA LEU A 182 -2.43 1.10 1.77
C LEU A 182 -2.37 -0.19 2.61
N PRO A 183 -1.24 -0.92 2.65
CA PRO A 183 -1.20 -2.28 3.15
C PRO A 183 -1.90 -2.50 4.48
N VAL A 184 -2.85 -3.43 4.48
CA VAL A 184 -3.64 -3.82 5.66
C VAL A 184 -3.27 -5.22 6.17
N HIS A 185 -2.36 -5.90 5.52
CA HIS A 185 -1.77 -7.13 6.04
C HIS A 185 -1.03 -6.87 7.34
N GLU A 186 -0.96 -7.86 8.24
CA GLU A 186 -0.15 -7.73 9.46
C GLU A 186 1.31 -7.43 9.08
N THR A 187 1.87 -6.40 9.69
CA THR A 187 3.10 -5.73 9.27
C THR A 187 4.07 -5.62 10.42
N ASN A 188 5.37 -5.71 10.13
CA ASN A 188 6.40 -5.29 11.07
C ASN A 188 6.49 -3.75 11.11
N ALA A 189 5.72 -3.14 11.99
CA ALA A 189 5.67 -1.69 12.12
C ALA A 189 6.95 -1.07 12.71
N SER A 190 7.82 -1.87 13.33
CA SER A 190 9.05 -1.39 13.99
C SER A 190 10.27 -1.38 13.05
N GLU A 191 10.15 -1.95 11.86
CA GLU A 191 11.26 -2.02 10.91
C GLU A 191 11.37 -0.71 10.11
N THR A 192 12.11 0.23 10.66
CA THR A 192 12.24 1.58 10.13
C THR A 192 13.69 2.06 10.04
N GLY A 193 14.66 1.27 10.49
CA GLY A 193 16.06 1.70 10.61
C GLY A 193 16.28 2.83 11.62
N ARG A 194 15.24 3.28 12.34
CA ARG A 194 15.30 4.38 13.32
C ARG A 194 14.62 3.98 14.62
N ALA A 195 15.34 4.10 15.73
CA ALA A 195 14.77 3.85 17.05
C ALA A 195 13.58 4.79 17.31
N GLY A 196 12.44 4.21 17.70
CA GLY A 196 11.22 4.95 18.03
C GLY A 196 10.39 5.45 16.85
N ALA A 197 10.80 5.20 15.62
CA ALA A 197 9.98 5.41 14.43
C ALA A 197 9.01 4.23 14.20
N THR A 198 7.98 4.45 13.42
CA THR A 198 6.97 3.44 13.09
C THR A 198 6.74 3.43 11.59
N ASN A 199 6.84 2.26 10.94
CA ASN A 199 6.44 2.11 9.55
C ASN A 199 4.93 2.39 9.44
N ALA A 200 4.61 3.59 8.97
CA ALA A 200 3.24 4.09 8.92
C ALA A 200 2.48 3.59 7.69
N TRP A 201 3.18 3.29 6.60
CA TRP A 201 2.55 2.86 5.35
C TRP A 201 2.22 1.38 5.32
N GLY A 202 3.05 0.52 5.94
CA GLY A 202 2.77 -0.90 6.04
C GLY A 202 3.47 -1.81 5.04
N TYR A 203 4.42 -1.31 4.25
CA TYR A 203 5.13 -2.11 3.23
C TYR A 203 6.19 -3.06 3.80
N MET A 204 5.90 -3.71 4.94
CA MET A 204 6.74 -4.74 5.59
C MET A 204 5.85 -5.87 6.11
N THR A 205 5.34 -6.69 5.20
CA THR A 205 4.33 -7.71 5.50
C THR A 205 4.91 -8.89 6.28
N LEU A 206 4.28 -9.22 7.40
CA LEU A 206 4.56 -10.43 8.20
C LEU A 206 3.67 -11.61 7.80
N SER A 207 2.39 -11.36 7.56
CA SER A 207 1.43 -12.41 7.22
C SER A 207 0.53 -11.97 6.07
N PHE A 208 0.42 -12.80 5.04
CA PHE A 208 -0.42 -12.54 3.87
C PHE A 208 -1.92 -12.77 4.11
N PHE A 209 -2.31 -13.33 5.26
CA PHE A 209 -3.71 -13.67 5.56
C PHE A 209 -4.28 -12.90 6.75
N ALA A 210 -3.44 -12.29 7.58
CA ALA A 210 -3.88 -11.62 8.80
C ALA A 210 -4.12 -10.13 8.55
N PRO A 211 -5.32 -9.58 8.89
CA PRO A 211 -5.54 -8.15 8.93
C PRO A 211 -4.71 -7.52 10.06
N ASN A 212 -4.11 -6.37 9.78
CA ASN A 212 -3.24 -5.68 10.71
C ASN A 212 -4.01 -5.28 11.96
N ARG A 213 -3.64 -5.89 13.08
CA ARG A 213 -4.22 -5.66 14.41
C ARG A 213 -4.13 -4.20 14.85
N ARG A 214 -3.13 -3.46 14.36
CA ARG A 214 -2.93 -2.05 14.66
C ARG A 214 -4.15 -1.21 14.31
N TYR A 215 -4.84 -1.54 13.21
CA TYR A 215 -5.98 -0.80 12.70
C TYR A 215 -7.34 -1.23 13.27
N ALA A 216 -7.41 -2.24 14.13
CA ALA A 216 -8.64 -2.61 14.80
C ALA A 216 -8.84 -1.81 16.11
N ALA A 217 -10.06 -1.39 16.44
CA ALA A 217 -10.42 -0.87 17.76
C ALA A 217 -10.53 -2.03 18.76
N ASP A 218 -11.14 -3.14 18.34
CA ASP A 218 -11.22 -4.37 19.11
C ASP A 218 -9.96 -5.23 18.92
N LYS A 219 -9.12 -5.31 19.95
CA LYS A 219 -7.87 -6.09 19.97
C LYS A 219 -8.06 -7.55 20.44
N SER A 220 -9.28 -8.00 20.72
CA SER A 220 -9.56 -9.39 21.07
C SER A 220 -9.28 -10.35 19.90
N TRP A 221 -9.13 -11.65 20.18
CA TRP A 221 -8.97 -12.66 19.13
C TRP A 221 -10.19 -12.68 18.20
N GLY A 222 -9.98 -12.54 16.90
CA GLY A 222 -11.03 -12.38 15.88
C GLY A 222 -11.57 -10.95 15.75
N GLY A 223 -11.16 -10.01 16.61
CA GLY A 223 -11.55 -8.59 16.54
C GLY A 223 -11.10 -7.92 15.25
N PRO A 224 -9.80 -7.98 14.89
CA PRO A 224 -9.30 -7.42 13.64
C PRO A 224 -10.03 -7.94 12.39
N THR A 225 -10.24 -9.25 12.30
CA THR A 225 -10.97 -9.89 11.20
C THR A 225 -12.42 -9.39 11.12
N ARG A 226 -13.11 -9.30 12.26
CA ARG A 226 -14.50 -8.83 12.32
C ARG A 226 -14.62 -7.37 11.91
N GLU A 227 -13.78 -6.48 12.46
CA GLU A 227 -13.83 -5.06 12.13
C GLU A 227 -13.46 -4.77 10.69
N PHE A 228 -12.51 -5.52 10.11
CA PHE A 228 -12.19 -5.40 8.69
C PHE A 228 -13.42 -5.74 7.83
N LYS A 229 -14.09 -6.85 8.10
CA LYS A 229 -15.32 -7.24 7.38
C LYS A 229 -16.46 -6.21 7.57
N GLU A 230 -16.58 -5.63 8.75
CA GLU A 230 -17.55 -4.55 9.02
C GLU A 230 -17.23 -3.29 8.20
N MET A 231 -15.96 -2.94 8.06
CA MET A 231 -15.49 -1.84 7.21
C MET A 231 -15.85 -2.09 5.74
N VAL A 232 -15.51 -3.26 5.20
CA VAL A 232 -15.84 -3.61 3.81
C VAL A 232 -17.35 -3.53 3.59
N ARG A 233 -18.16 -4.09 4.48
CA ARG A 233 -19.63 -4.00 4.39
C ARG A 233 -20.11 -2.54 4.37
N ALA A 234 -19.55 -1.66 5.20
CA ALA A 234 -19.93 -0.25 5.23
C ALA A 234 -19.64 0.46 3.89
N PHE A 235 -18.55 0.12 3.22
CA PHE A 235 -18.25 0.62 1.87
C PHE A 235 -19.21 0.02 0.84
N HIS A 236 -19.48 -1.27 0.88
CA HIS A 236 -20.47 -1.92 -0.01
C HIS A 236 -21.86 -1.33 0.15
N ASP A 237 -22.32 -1.10 1.38
CA ASP A 237 -23.61 -0.47 1.67
C ASP A 237 -23.70 0.96 1.09
N ALA A 238 -22.58 1.66 0.98
CA ALA A 238 -22.47 2.93 0.29
C ALA A 238 -22.34 2.80 -1.24
N GLY A 239 -22.30 1.57 -1.78
CA GLY A 239 -22.08 1.28 -3.19
C GLY A 239 -20.67 1.60 -3.66
N MET A 240 -19.67 1.36 -2.82
CA MET A 240 -18.25 1.58 -3.09
C MET A 240 -17.48 0.27 -3.01
N GLU A 241 -16.51 0.09 -3.89
CA GLU A 241 -15.58 -1.03 -3.88
C GLU A 241 -14.40 -0.77 -2.94
N VAL A 242 -13.81 -1.86 -2.44
CA VAL A 242 -12.62 -1.84 -1.58
C VAL A 242 -11.49 -2.58 -2.27
N TYR A 243 -10.42 -1.87 -2.62
CA TYR A 243 -9.18 -2.43 -3.13
C TYR A 243 -8.12 -2.41 -2.03
N LEU A 244 -7.22 -3.39 -2.07
CA LEU A 244 -6.08 -3.45 -1.16
C LEU A 244 -4.77 -3.30 -1.92
N ASP A 245 -3.89 -2.47 -1.40
CA ASP A 245 -2.49 -2.49 -1.77
C ASP A 245 -1.82 -3.69 -1.09
N VAL A 246 -1.23 -4.58 -1.89
CA VAL A 246 -0.66 -5.85 -1.42
C VAL A 246 0.81 -5.97 -1.78
N VAL A 247 1.60 -6.35 -0.77
CA VAL A 247 3.04 -6.48 -0.88
C VAL A 247 3.40 -7.96 -0.93
N TYR A 248 3.51 -8.50 -2.14
CA TYR A 248 3.94 -9.88 -2.36
C TYR A 248 5.35 -9.98 -2.93
N ASN A 249 6.01 -8.86 -3.20
CA ASN A 249 7.37 -8.88 -3.75
C ASN A 249 8.43 -9.26 -2.70
N HIS A 250 8.21 -8.94 -1.42
CA HIS A 250 9.07 -9.25 -0.29
C HIS A 250 8.27 -9.48 1.00
N THR A 251 8.95 -9.84 2.08
CA THR A 251 8.37 -9.96 3.43
C THR A 251 9.23 -9.25 4.47
N ALA A 252 8.69 -9.07 5.67
CA ALA A 252 9.42 -8.57 6.83
C ALA A 252 10.31 -9.62 7.51
N GLU A 253 10.42 -10.83 6.96
CA GLU A 253 11.30 -11.87 7.48
C GLU A 253 12.73 -11.74 6.93
N GLY A 254 13.69 -12.22 7.71
CA GLY A 254 15.07 -12.30 7.26
C GLY A 254 15.68 -10.94 6.95
N GLY A 255 16.40 -10.87 5.84
CA GLY A 255 17.05 -9.65 5.37
C GLY A 255 18.46 -9.42 5.94
N ASN A 256 19.21 -8.63 5.22
CA ASN A 256 20.60 -8.29 5.54
C ASN A 256 20.73 -6.84 6.01
N TRP A 257 19.76 -6.35 6.77
CA TRP A 257 19.70 -4.96 7.21
C TRP A 257 20.98 -4.48 7.93
N ASN A 258 21.63 -5.39 8.66
CA ASN A 258 22.88 -5.14 9.37
C ASN A 258 24.12 -5.71 8.66
N GLY A 259 23.94 -6.29 7.48
CA GLY A 259 25.04 -6.93 6.71
C GLY A 259 25.51 -8.28 7.27
N ASP A 260 24.91 -8.79 8.33
CA ASP A 260 25.26 -10.08 8.94
C ASP A 260 24.23 -11.16 8.58
N VAL A 261 24.59 -12.03 7.64
CA VAL A 261 23.76 -13.16 7.20
C VAL A 261 23.42 -14.17 8.33
N ASN A 262 24.17 -14.17 9.42
CA ASN A 262 23.93 -15.06 10.55
C ASN A 262 22.78 -14.55 11.43
N THR A 263 22.40 -13.29 11.34
CA THR A 263 21.29 -12.71 12.08
C THR A 263 19.93 -12.90 11.40
N THR A 264 19.90 -13.48 10.19
CA THR A 264 18.69 -13.77 9.46
C THR A 264 17.67 -14.50 10.35
N GLY A 265 16.58 -13.82 10.67
CA GLY A 265 15.53 -14.32 11.55
C GLY A 265 14.27 -14.66 10.76
N PHE A 266 13.69 -15.83 11.04
CA PHE A 266 12.44 -16.26 10.45
C PHE A 266 11.38 -16.44 11.53
N THR A 267 10.16 -16.04 11.20
CA THR A 267 9.00 -16.19 12.07
C THR A 267 7.91 -17.04 11.43
N SER A 268 8.03 -17.31 10.11
CA SER A 268 7.09 -18.10 9.32
C SER A 268 7.79 -18.75 8.11
N LEU A 269 7.59 -18.24 6.91
CA LEU A 269 7.93 -18.83 5.61
C LEU A 269 9.36 -19.36 5.52
N GLY A 270 10.33 -18.52 5.83
CA GLY A 270 11.74 -18.88 5.70
C GLY A 270 12.18 -19.98 6.67
N GLY A 271 11.54 -20.08 7.84
CA GLY A 271 11.80 -21.14 8.81
C GLY A 271 11.21 -22.48 8.39
N PHE A 272 10.16 -22.50 7.58
CA PHE A 272 9.60 -23.73 7.01
C PHE A 272 10.40 -24.23 5.81
N ALA A 273 10.77 -23.33 4.89
CA ALA A 273 11.51 -23.69 3.69
C ALA A 273 12.13 -22.45 3.03
N THR A 274 13.29 -22.00 3.52
CA THR A 274 13.97 -20.79 3.00
C THR A 274 14.14 -20.86 1.48
N ALA A 275 14.61 -22.00 0.98
CA ALA A 275 14.91 -22.20 -0.42
C ALA A 275 13.69 -22.18 -1.35
N GLU A 276 12.49 -22.47 -0.84
CA GLU A 276 11.26 -22.40 -1.62
C GLU A 276 10.72 -20.98 -1.73
N TYR A 277 10.79 -20.22 -0.63
CA TYR A 277 10.12 -18.93 -0.56
C TYR A 277 10.98 -17.75 -0.95
N TYR A 278 12.32 -17.83 -0.78
CA TYR A 278 13.19 -16.67 -0.97
C TYR A 278 14.26 -16.87 -2.04
N GLN A 279 14.56 -15.78 -2.71
CA GLN A 279 15.71 -15.72 -3.61
C GLN A 279 17.00 -15.67 -2.81
N MET A 280 17.99 -16.44 -3.23
CA MET A 280 19.30 -16.50 -2.62
C MET A 280 20.41 -16.45 -3.65
N THR A 281 21.58 -15.97 -3.23
CA THR A 281 22.83 -16.10 -4.00
C THR A 281 23.29 -17.56 -4.07
N ARG A 282 24.33 -17.82 -4.86
CA ARG A 282 25.02 -19.13 -4.87
C ARG A 282 25.54 -19.52 -3.48
N ASP A 283 25.97 -18.54 -2.67
CA ASP A 283 26.46 -18.75 -1.30
C ASP A 283 25.34 -18.85 -0.26
N LYS A 284 24.08 -18.99 -0.69
CA LYS A 284 22.90 -19.15 0.17
C LYS A 284 22.58 -17.93 1.05
N ILE A 285 22.96 -16.75 0.56
CA ILE A 285 22.63 -15.46 1.18
C ILE A 285 21.31 -14.97 0.57
N LEU A 286 20.38 -14.54 1.41
CA LEU A 286 19.16 -13.88 0.97
C LEU A 286 19.49 -12.56 0.25
N VAL A 287 18.72 -12.24 -0.77
CA VAL A 287 18.91 -11.01 -1.54
C VAL A 287 17.63 -10.18 -1.54
N ASP A 288 17.79 -8.87 -1.56
CA ASP A 288 16.72 -7.91 -1.75
C ASP A 288 16.28 -7.81 -3.23
N GLY A 289 17.12 -8.22 -4.15
CA GLY A 289 16.80 -8.35 -5.57
C GLY A 289 16.29 -7.05 -6.20
N ALA A 290 15.14 -7.15 -6.84
CA ALA A 290 14.48 -6.02 -7.48
C ALA A 290 13.62 -5.17 -6.53
N THR A 291 13.51 -5.54 -5.26
CA THR A 291 12.66 -4.86 -4.28
C THR A 291 13.37 -3.69 -3.60
N GLY A 292 14.69 -3.79 -3.42
CA GLY A 292 15.48 -2.82 -2.65
C GLY A 292 15.18 -2.83 -1.16
N THR A 293 14.40 -3.80 -0.70
CA THR A 293 14.00 -3.94 0.70
C THR A 293 14.00 -5.41 1.09
N SER A 294 14.55 -5.74 2.26
CA SER A 294 14.48 -7.08 2.83
C SER A 294 14.84 -8.22 1.87
N ASN A 295 13.98 -9.21 1.72
CA ASN A 295 14.20 -10.43 0.97
C ASN A 295 13.17 -10.60 -0.15
N GLN A 296 13.62 -10.73 -1.37
CA GLN A 296 12.75 -10.98 -2.51
C GLN A 296 12.18 -12.39 -2.44
N ILE A 297 10.86 -12.52 -2.71
CA ILE A 297 10.22 -13.83 -2.85
C ILE A 297 10.61 -14.48 -4.17
N ASN A 298 10.75 -15.81 -4.15
CA ASN A 298 11.14 -16.62 -5.29
C ASN A 298 9.92 -17.14 -6.05
N TYR A 299 9.50 -16.48 -7.10
CA TYR A 299 8.36 -16.91 -7.93
C TYR A 299 8.69 -17.98 -8.98
N SER A 300 9.94 -18.46 -9.06
CA SER A 300 10.22 -19.75 -9.71
C SER A 300 9.57 -20.91 -8.93
N SER A 301 9.33 -20.77 -7.61
CA SER A 301 8.69 -21.79 -6.77
C SER A 301 7.17 -21.87 -7.00
N PRO A 302 6.62 -23.06 -7.31
CA PRO A 302 5.18 -23.27 -7.35
C PRO A 302 4.49 -23.04 -6.01
N MET A 303 5.19 -23.30 -4.89
CA MET A 303 4.64 -23.11 -3.54
C MET A 303 4.46 -21.62 -3.22
N ALA A 304 5.44 -20.78 -3.57
CA ALA A 304 5.32 -19.33 -3.40
C ALA A 304 4.17 -18.76 -4.25
N ARG A 305 4.04 -19.20 -5.51
CA ARG A 305 2.92 -18.81 -6.38
C ARG A 305 1.57 -19.24 -5.79
N ARG A 306 1.48 -20.46 -5.28
CA ARG A 306 0.26 -20.99 -4.65
C ARG A 306 -0.16 -20.17 -3.44
N LEU A 307 0.78 -19.82 -2.57
CA LEU A 307 0.54 -19.01 -1.37
C LEU A 307 -0.11 -17.67 -1.72
N VAL A 308 0.37 -17.00 -2.77
CA VAL A 308 -0.22 -15.72 -3.23
C VAL A 308 -1.64 -15.92 -3.74
N LEU A 309 -1.87 -16.90 -4.60
CA LEU A 309 -3.21 -17.16 -5.13
C LEU A 309 -4.22 -17.53 -4.03
N ASP A 310 -3.80 -18.35 -3.06
CA ASP A 310 -4.63 -18.71 -1.91
C ASP A 310 -4.92 -17.48 -1.01
N SER A 311 -3.95 -16.57 -0.86
CA SER A 311 -4.14 -15.32 -0.12
C SER A 311 -5.13 -14.39 -0.83
N LEU A 312 -4.98 -14.17 -2.12
CA LEU A 312 -5.90 -13.35 -2.91
C LEU A 312 -7.33 -13.90 -2.86
N HIS A 313 -7.48 -15.22 -3.00
CA HIS A 313 -8.78 -15.89 -2.88
C HIS A 313 -9.40 -15.68 -1.49
N TYR A 314 -8.60 -15.79 -0.42
CA TYR A 314 -9.09 -15.54 0.94
C TYR A 314 -9.57 -14.09 1.13
N TRP A 315 -8.79 -13.11 0.65
CA TRP A 315 -9.17 -11.70 0.80
C TRP A 315 -10.41 -11.35 -0.05
N SER A 316 -10.54 -11.91 -1.23
CA SER A 316 -11.72 -11.66 -2.07
C SER A 316 -12.95 -12.42 -1.58
N HIS A 317 -12.83 -13.72 -1.31
CA HIS A 317 -13.95 -14.59 -1.00
C HIS A 317 -14.40 -14.46 0.47
N ASP A 318 -13.45 -14.53 1.43
CA ASP A 318 -13.79 -14.56 2.85
C ASP A 318 -13.88 -13.15 3.45
N MET A 319 -13.04 -12.22 3.00
CA MET A 319 -12.93 -10.87 3.54
C MET A 319 -13.71 -9.82 2.74
N GLY A 320 -14.16 -10.17 1.52
CA GLY A 320 -15.05 -9.35 0.69
C GLY A 320 -14.37 -8.27 -0.13
N VAL A 321 -13.06 -8.35 -0.34
CA VAL A 321 -12.28 -7.37 -1.11
C VAL A 321 -12.62 -7.47 -2.61
N ASP A 322 -12.68 -6.34 -3.30
CA ASP A 322 -13.12 -6.21 -4.68
C ASP A 322 -11.98 -6.12 -5.69
N GLY A 323 -10.78 -5.78 -5.22
CA GLY A 323 -9.60 -5.66 -6.09
C GLY A 323 -8.30 -5.52 -5.32
N PHE A 324 -7.19 -5.55 -6.06
CA PHE A 324 -5.85 -5.51 -5.50
C PHE A 324 -4.91 -4.65 -6.35
N ARG A 325 -4.16 -3.77 -5.70
CA ARG A 325 -2.98 -3.10 -6.28
C ARG A 325 -1.74 -3.83 -5.77
N PHE A 326 -0.87 -4.24 -6.67
CA PHE A 326 0.34 -4.99 -6.34
C PHE A 326 1.55 -4.08 -6.33
N ASP A 327 2.15 -3.93 -5.15
CA ASP A 327 3.41 -3.22 -4.94
C ASP A 327 4.55 -3.89 -5.72
N LEU A 328 5.36 -3.12 -6.46
CA LEU A 328 6.45 -3.60 -7.30
C LEU A 328 6.06 -4.88 -8.10
N ALA A 329 4.91 -4.84 -8.76
CA ALA A 329 4.30 -6.03 -9.39
C ALA A 329 5.19 -6.72 -10.43
N THR A 330 6.16 -6.01 -11.01
CA THR A 330 7.13 -6.55 -11.96
C THR A 330 7.94 -7.70 -11.38
N VAL A 331 8.20 -7.69 -10.06
CA VAL A 331 8.87 -8.79 -9.34
C VAL A 331 8.14 -10.12 -9.51
N LEU A 332 6.79 -10.09 -9.56
CA LEU A 332 5.96 -11.28 -9.70
C LEU A 332 6.12 -11.97 -11.07
N GLY A 333 6.57 -11.23 -12.07
CA GLY A 333 6.85 -11.73 -13.42
C GLY A 333 8.30 -12.13 -13.66
N ARG A 334 9.14 -12.20 -12.62
CA ARG A 334 10.54 -12.61 -12.72
C ARG A 334 10.73 -14.03 -12.23
N SER A 335 11.65 -14.76 -12.85
CA SER A 335 12.00 -16.14 -12.46
C SER A 335 13.52 -16.24 -12.24
N PRO A 336 14.06 -15.58 -11.21
CA PRO A 336 15.51 -15.45 -11.06
C PRO A 336 16.23 -16.78 -10.81
N ARG A 337 15.56 -17.79 -10.26
CA ARG A 337 16.15 -19.11 -10.03
C ARG A 337 16.31 -19.91 -11.32
N ASP A 338 15.54 -19.60 -12.37
CA ASP A 338 15.64 -20.27 -13.67
C ASP A 338 16.83 -19.73 -14.48
N ALA A 339 17.48 -18.66 -13.99
CA ALA A 339 18.69 -18.09 -14.55
C ALA A 339 19.93 -18.59 -13.80
N GLU A 340 21.07 -18.65 -14.49
CA GLU A 340 22.35 -18.86 -13.82
C GLU A 340 22.58 -17.71 -12.79
N PRO A 341 23.08 -18.02 -11.59
CA PRO A 341 23.22 -17.02 -10.52
C PRO A 341 24.06 -15.79 -10.88
N ASP A 342 24.96 -15.91 -11.85
CA ASP A 342 25.82 -14.83 -12.31
C ASP A 342 25.29 -14.14 -13.59
N ASP A 343 24.17 -14.61 -14.15
CA ASP A 343 23.52 -14.00 -15.32
C ASP A 343 22.48 -12.96 -14.88
N TRP A 344 22.96 -11.78 -14.55
CA TRP A 344 22.13 -10.64 -14.18
C TRP A 344 21.14 -10.22 -15.27
N GLY A 345 21.47 -10.45 -16.54
CA GLY A 345 20.56 -10.15 -17.64
C GLY A 345 19.34 -11.06 -17.64
N ALA A 346 19.56 -12.36 -17.43
CA ALA A 346 18.46 -13.33 -17.32
C ALA A 346 17.65 -13.13 -16.04
N GLN A 347 18.29 -12.82 -14.90
CA GLN A 347 17.59 -12.55 -13.65
C GLN A 347 16.68 -11.32 -13.72
N LYS A 348 17.05 -10.29 -14.48
CA LYS A 348 16.29 -9.07 -14.68
C LYS A 348 15.16 -9.22 -15.71
N ARG A 349 15.07 -10.33 -16.41
CA ARG A 349 14.07 -10.51 -17.44
C ARG A 349 12.67 -10.59 -16.86
N PHE A 350 11.77 -9.77 -17.39
CA PHE A 350 10.34 -9.83 -17.12
C PHE A 350 9.64 -10.75 -18.11
N PHE A 351 8.72 -11.56 -17.63
CA PHE A 351 7.91 -12.48 -18.41
C PHE A 351 6.43 -12.16 -18.20
N ASN A 352 5.79 -11.53 -19.17
CA ASN A 352 4.37 -11.20 -19.07
C ASN A 352 3.47 -12.45 -19.01
N GLU A 353 3.89 -13.58 -19.57
CA GLU A 353 3.20 -14.87 -19.46
C GLU A 353 3.62 -15.68 -18.22
N HIS A 354 4.28 -15.05 -17.25
CA HIS A 354 4.67 -15.75 -16.04
C HIS A 354 3.47 -16.41 -15.35
N PRO A 355 3.58 -17.69 -14.90
CA PRO A 355 2.44 -18.44 -14.35
C PRO A 355 1.72 -17.76 -13.18
N LEU A 356 2.41 -16.94 -12.39
CA LEU A 356 1.77 -16.16 -11.33
C LEU A 356 0.91 -15.03 -11.91
N LEU A 357 1.45 -14.24 -12.85
CA LEU A 357 0.70 -13.11 -13.44
C LEU A 357 -0.55 -13.57 -14.18
N THR A 358 -0.44 -14.64 -14.98
CA THR A 358 -1.59 -15.22 -15.68
C THR A 358 -2.55 -15.91 -14.73
N GLY A 359 -2.05 -16.52 -13.66
CA GLY A 359 -2.87 -17.13 -12.60
C GLY A 359 -3.69 -16.07 -11.84
N ILE A 360 -3.10 -14.93 -11.52
CA ILE A 360 -3.79 -13.79 -10.90
C ILE A 360 -4.87 -13.24 -11.84
N ALA A 361 -4.55 -13.02 -13.13
CA ALA A 361 -5.53 -12.56 -14.11
C ALA A 361 -6.73 -13.53 -14.23
N SER A 362 -6.46 -14.86 -14.25
CA SER A 362 -7.51 -15.88 -14.30
C SER A 362 -8.37 -15.91 -13.03
N LEU A 363 -7.76 -15.72 -11.85
CA LEU A 363 -8.49 -15.60 -10.59
C LEU A 363 -9.37 -14.35 -10.59
N ALA A 364 -8.83 -13.24 -11.06
CA ALA A 364 -9.55 -11.95 -11.14
C ALA A 364 -10.78 -12.06 -12.05
N GLU A 365 -10.63 -12.66 -13.24
CA GLU A 365 -11.76 -12.90 -14.15
C GLU A 365 -12.83 -13.78 -13.50
N LYS A 366 -12.41 -14.89 -12.87
CA LYS A 366 -13.32 -15.85 -12.24
C LYS A 366 -14.11 -15.25 -11.07
N GLU A 367 -13.49 -14.40 -10.26
CA GLU A 367 -14.07 -13.85 -9.04
C GLU A 367 -14.56 -12.40 -9.21
N ASN A 368 -14.49 -11.88 -10.42
CA ASN A 368 -14.85 -10.49 -10.76
C ASN A 368 -14.11 -9.49 -9.87
N LEU A 369 -12.78 -9.52 -9.95
CA LEU A 369 -11.88 -8.62 -9.21
C LEU A 369 -11.17 -7.69 -10.18
N GLU A 370 -10.81 -6.49 -9.73
CA GLU A 370 -9.82 -5.67 -10.42
C GLU A 370 -8.43 -5.97 -9.86
N VAL A 371 -7.45 -6.09 -10.75
CA VAL A 371 -6.04 -6.30 -10.39
C VAL A 371 -5.20 -5.23 -11.08
N ILE A 372 -4.43 -4.49 -10.29
CA ILE A 372 -3.68 -3.30 -10.72
C ILE A 372 -2.20 -3.52 -10.39
N ALA A 373 -1.34 -3.34 -11.37
CA ALA A 373 0.09 -3.43 -11.20
C ALA A 373 0.72 -2.05 -10.93
N GLU A 374 1.59 -1.97 -9.94
CA GLU A 374 2.69 -1.05 -10.02
C GLU A 374 3.71 -1.66 -10.99
N ALA A 375 3.65 -1.23 -12.25
CA ALA A 375 4.32 -1.91 -13.36
C ALA A 375 5.81 -1.54 -13.48
N TRP A 376 6.51 -1.45 -12.36
CA TRP A 376 7.97 -1.27 -12.27
C TRP A 376 8.53 -1.89 -10.99
N ASP A 377 9.84 -1.99 -10.95
CA ASP A 377 10.66 -2.32 -9.80
C ASP A 377 12.05 -1.66 -9.96
N LEU A 378 13.02 -1.97 -9.09
CA LEU A 378 14.36 -1.39 -9.22
C LEU A 378 15.12 -1.83 -10.48
N TRP A 379 14.67 -2.89 -11.16
CA TRP A 379 15.33 -3.45 -12.33
C TRP A 379 14.70 -3.06 -13.67
N GLY A 380 13.43 -2.62 -13.68
CA GLY A 380 12.76 -2.29 -14.94
C GLY A 380 11.45 -1.55 -14.80
N TYR A 381 11.01 -0.97 -15.92
CA TYR A 381 9.77 -0.25 -16.07
C TYR A 381 8.94 -0.93 -17.18
N GLU A 382 7.81 -1.55 -16.82
CA GLU A 382 7.06 -2.49 -17.66
C GLU A 382 5.61 -2.00 -17.93
N VAL A 383 5.33 -0.70 -17.80
CA VAL A 383 4.00 -0.14 -18.11
C VAL A 383 3.64 -0.43 -19.57
N GLY A 384 2.49 -1.08 -19.77
CA GLY A 384 1.99 -1.57 -21.05
C GLY A 384 2.40 -3.01 -21.38
N ASN A 385 3.17 -3.68 -20.51
CA ASN A 385 3.69 -5.03 -20.76
C ASN A 385 3.04 -6.13 -19.89
N PHE A 386 2.11 -5.78 -19.01
CA PHE A 386 1.42 -6.78 -18.19
C PHE A 386 0.42 -7.60 -19.01
N PRO A 387 0.05 -8.82 -18.55
CA PRO A 387 -0.91 -9.65 -19.27
C PRO A 387 -2.28 -8.97 -19.35
N ARG A 388 -3.04 -9.35 -20.36
CA ARG A 388 -4.44 -8.89 -20.48
C ARG A 388 -5.24 -9.20 -19.20
N GLY A 389 -6.05 -8.25 -18.75
CA GLY A 389 -6.82 -8.31 -17.50
C GLY A 389 -6.26 -7.44 -16.40
N TRP A 390 -4.96 -7.14 -16.42
CA TRP A 390 -4.34 -6.22 -15.47
C TRP A 390 -4.61 -4.77 -15.83
N GLY A 391 -4.99 -3.96 -14.83
CA GLY A 391 -4.80 -2.51 -14.84
C GLY A 391 -3.39 -2.17 -14.41
N GLU A 392 -2.91 -0.99 -14.77
CA GLU A 392 -1.54 -0.57 -14.45
C GLU A 392 -1.53 0.89 -13.98
N TRP A 393 -0.84 1.18 -12.88
CA TRP A 393 -0.52 2.55 -12.52
C TRP A 393 0.28 3.18 -13.65
N ASN A 394 -0.29 4.20 -14.30
CA ASN A 394 0.34 4.83 -15.47
C ASN A 394 1.30 5.95 -15.04
N GLY A 395 2.56 5.58 -14.76
CA GLY A 395 3.61 6.55 -14.46
C GLY A 395 3.93 7.49 -15.66
N ARG A 396 3.67 7.07 -16.91
CA ARG A 396 3.82 7.93 -18.09
C ARG A 396 2.81 9.06 -18.08
N TYR A 397 1.56 8.76 -17.70
CA TYR A 397 0.52 9.77 -17.51
C TYR A 397 0.95 10.81 -16.47
N ARG A 398 1.38 10.35 -15.31
CA ARG A 398 1.88 11.20 -14.22
C ARG A 398 2.95 12.17 -14.72
N ASP A 399 3.97 11.63 -15.38
CA ASP A 399 5.13 12.39 -15.81
C ASP A 399 4.77 13.39 -16.93
N ALA A 400 3.98 12.99 -17.91
CA ALA A 400 3.54 13.85 -19.00
C ALA A 400 2.67 15.02 -18.50
N VAL A 401 1.72 14.74 -17.60
CA VAL A 401 0.85 15.78 -17.02
C VAL A 401 1.63 16.75 -16.14
N ARG A 402 2.54 16.24 -15.29
CA ARG A 402 3.40 17.09 -14.45
C ARG A 402 4.28 18.01 -15.30
N ARG A 403 4.98 17.47 -16.31
CA ARG A 403 5.84 18.25 -17.21
C ARG A 403 5.04 19.28 -18.02
N PHE A 404 3.90 18.87 -18.58
CA PHE A 404 3.05 19.78 -19.35
C PHE A 404 2.57 20.97 -18.50
N THR A 405 2.06 20.71 -17.31
CA THR A 405 1.57 21.76 -16.39
C THR A 405 2.68 22.61 -15.78
N LYS A 406 3.90 22.11 -15.75
CA LYS A 406 5.10 22.85 -15.35
C LYS A 406 5.61 23.75 -16.49
N GLY A 407 5.36 23.37 -17.75
CA GLY A 407 5.76 24.13 -18.95
C GLY A 407 7.04 23.59 -19.62
N ASP A 408 7.54 22.43 -19.21
CA ASP A 408 8.68 21.74 -19.81
C ASP A 408 8.32 20.42 -20.51
N GLY A 409 7.02 20.13 -20.64
CA GLY A 409 6.48 18.94 -21.31
C GLY A 409 6.16 19.20 -22.79
N ASN A 410 6.02 18.10 -23.53
CA ASN A 410 5.60 18.18 -24.93
C ASN A 410 4.09 17.91 -25.08
N THR A 411 3.49 18.55 -26.07
CA THR A 411 2.03 18.49 -26.29
C THR A 411 1.58 17.12 -26.79
N THR A 412 2.39 16.40 -27.57
CA THR A 412 2.04 15.09 -28.12
C THR A 412 1.92 14.07 -27.01
N ASP A 413 2.94 13.97 -26.13
CA ASP A 413 2.91 13.05 -24.98
C ASP A 413 1.72 13.34 -24.06
N PHE A 414 1.46 14.64 -23.82
CA PHE A 414 0.30 15.04 -23.02
C PHE A 414 -1.02 14.58 -23.65
N LEU A 415 -1.18 14.78 -24.96
CA LEU A 415 -2.39 14.38 -25.69
C LEU A 415 -2.60 12.87 -25.69
N ASP A 416 -1.55 12.10 -25.93
CA ASP A 416 -1.61 10.63 -25.89
C ASP A 416 -2.05 10.13 -24.50
N MET A 417 -1.46 10.70 -23.44
CA MET A 417 -1.78 10.32 -22.07
C MET A 417 -3.22 10.67 -21.68
N VAL A 418 -3.69 11.91 -21.95
CA VAL A 418 -5.06 12.30 -21.60
C VAL A 418 -6.11 11.58 -22.44
N ASN A 419 -5.74 11.04 -23.59
CA ASN A 419 -6.61 10.21 -24.42
C ASN A 419 -6.53 8.70 -24.06
N GLY A 420 -5.87 8.32 -22.98
CA GLY A 420 -5.89 6.98 -22.41
C GLY A 420 -4.71 6.08 -22.82
N ASP A 421 -3.61 6.69 -23.31
CA ASP A 421 -2.36 6.00 -23.62
C ASP A 421 -2.56 4.81 -24.58
N TYR A 422 -3.12 5.10 -25.76
CA TYR A 422 -3.52 4.10 -26.75
C TYR A 422 -2.42 3.07 -27.03
N HIS A 423 -1.18 3.52 -27.29
CA HIS A 423 -0.09 2.63 -27.71
C HIS A 423 0.33 1.59 -26.68
N HIS A 424 0.01 1.79 -25.39
CA HIS A 424 0.36 0.85 -24.33
C HIS A 424 -0.83 -0.02 -23.87
N PHE A 425 -2.07 0.40 -24.15
CA PHE A 425 -3.25 -0.29 -23.63
C PHE A 425 -4.21 -0.80 -24.70
N GLU A 426 -3.94 -0.58 -26.00
CA GLU A 426 -4.83 -1.04 -27.08
C GLU A 426 -5.05 -2.56 -27.06
N ASP A 427 -4.01 -3.33 -26.76
CA ASP A 427 -4.05 -4.79 -26.72
C ASP A 427 -4.36 -5.32 -25.29
N ASN A 428 -4.30 -4.48 -24.25
CA ASN A 428 -4.42 -4.89 -22.85
C ASN A 428 -5.83 -4.72 -22.25
N GLY A 429 -6.80 -4.34 -23.03
CA GLY A 429 -8.20 -4.24 -22.61
C GLY A 429 -8.77 -2.83 -22.65
N GLY A 430 -8.05 -1.85 -23.13
CA GLY A 430 -8.54 -0.49 -23.37
C GLY A 430 -8.15 0.54 -22.30
N PRO A 431 -8.63 1.77 -22.43
CA PRO A 431 -8.21 2.89 -21.57
C PRO A 431 -8.54 2.68 -20.08
N GLN A 432 -9.53 1.85 -19.74
CA GLN A 432 -9.85 1.51 -18.34
C GLN A 432 -8.76 0.71 -17.63
N LYS A 433 -7.75 0.22 -18.35
CA LYS A 433 -6.57 -0.44 -17.76
C LYS A 433 -5.44 0.53 -17.47
N SER A 434 -5.53 1.78 -17.95
CA SER A 434 -4.67 2.88 -17.52
C SER A 434 -5.20 3.52 -16.24
N ILE A 435 -4.55 3.25 -15.10
CA ILE A 435 -4.86 3.91 -13.82
C ILE A 435 -4.08 5.23 -13.80
N ASN A 436 -4.79 6.31 -14.04
CA ASN A 436 -4.22 7.65 -14.17
C ASN A 436 -4.07 8.29 -12.80
N PHE A 437 -2.88 8.72 -12.47
CA PHE A 437 -2.62 9.48 -11.24
C PHE A 437 -1.64 10.64 -11.50
N ILE A 438 -1.72 11.66 -10.68
CA ILE A 438 -0.76 12.78 -10.70
C ILE A 438 0.18 12.68 -9.52
N VAL A 439 -0.32 12.21 -8.38
CA VAL A 439 0.39 11.95 -7.14
C VAL A 439 -0.07 10.63 -6.56
N ALA A 440 0.75 10.00 -5.71
CA ALA A 440 0.47 8.79 -4.96
C ALA A 440 0.95 8.97 -3.51
N HIS A 441 0.78 7.95 -2.67
CA HIS A 441 1.23 7.97 -1.28
C HIS A 441 2.73 8.28 -1.15
N ASP A 442 3.54 7.80 -2.10
CA ASP A 442 4.96 8.06 -2.25
C ASP A 442 5.20 9.28 -3.16
N GLY A 443 5.75 10.32 -2.61
CA GLY A 443 5.95 11.58 -3.32
C GLY A 443 5.21 12.76 -2.66
N PHE A 444 5.17 13.88 -3.36
CA PHE A 444 4.35 15.01 -2.96
C PHE A 444 2.87 14.71 -3.14
N ASN A 445 2.04 15.16 -2.21
CA ASN A 445 0.62 15.32 -2.49
C ASN A 445 0.38 16.50 -3.45
N LEU A 446 -0.86 16.68 -3.91
CA LEU A 446 -1.14 17.62 -5.00
C LEU A 446 -0.86 19.09 -4.63
N ALA A 447 -1.11 19.48 -3.38
CA ALA A 447 -0.81 20.82 -2.88
C ALA A 447 0.71 21.08 -2.81
N ASP A 448 1.48 20.11 -2.39
CA ASP A 448 2.93 20.22 -2.28
C ASP A 448 3.61 20.20 -3.65
N LEU A 449 3.07 19.46 -4.61
CA LEU A 449 3.57 19.41 -5.99
C LEU A 449 3.60 20.79 -6.68
N VAL A 450 2.68 21.68 -6.34
CA VAL A 450 2.61 23.05 -6.87
C VAL A 450 3.25 24.09 -5.97
N SER A 451 3.72 23.69 -4.77
CA SER A 451 4.19 24.60 -3.73
C SER A 451 5.66 24.46 -3.39
N TYR A 452 6.28 23.31 -3.72
CA TYR A 452 7.68 23.03 -3.40
C TYR A 452 8.49 22.72 -4.65
N GLN A 453 9.69 23.32 -4.74
CA GLN A 453 10.66 23.03 -5.80
C GLN A 453 11.45 21.76 -5.50
N THR A 454 11.76 21.53 -4.22
CA THR A 454 12.54 20.41 -3.71
C THR A 454 11.87 19.83 -2.48
N LYS A 455 12.14 18.55 -2.19
CA LYS A 455 11.65 17.89 -0.98
C LYS A 455 12.14 18.58 0.30
N ASN A 456 11.34 18.51 1.35
CA ASN A 456 11.60 19.08 2.67
C ASN A 456 11.46 18.00 3.76
N ASN A 457 12.26 16.91 3.63
CA ASN A 457 12.16 15.73 4.48
C ASN A 457 12.86 15.87 5.84
N ASP A 458 13.84 16.80 5.95
CA ASP A 458 14.66 16.99 7.17
C ASP A 458 14.02 17.88 8.24
N GLN A 459 12.77 18.32 8.01
CA GLN A 459 12.07 19.17 8.98
C GLN A 459 11.80 18.43 10.30
N PRO A 460 11.60 19.16 11.42
CA PRO A 460 11.32 18.54 12.70
C PRO A 460 9.94 17.88 12.76
N TYR A 461 9.76 16.99 13.77
CA TYR A 461 8.43 16.47 14.11
C TYR A 461 7.44 17.64 14.32
N PRO A 462 6.19 17.58 13.84
CA PRO A 462 5.48 16.40 13.31
C PRO A 462 5.57 16.18 11.79
N PHE A 463 6.32 16.96 11.03
CA PHE A 463 6.43 16.87 9.58
C PHE A 463 7.64 16.07 9.08
N GLY A 464 8.54 15.69 9.97
CA GLY A 464 9.76 14.95 9.70
C GLY A 464 10.50 14.58 11.00
N PRO A 465 11.77 14.18 10.92
CA PRO A 465 12.48 13.89 9.68
C PRO A 465 12.05 12.56 9.04
N SER A 466 12.25 12.43 7.73
CA SER A 466 12.14 11.17 6.99
C SER A 466 13.27 11.04 5.98
N ASP A 467 13.56 9.82 5.55
CA ASP A 467 14.62 9.50 4.59
C ASP A 467 14.05 9.08 3.24
N GLY A 468 14.91 8.97 2.24
CA GLY A 468 14.50 8.55 0.90
C GLY A 468 13.69 9.61 0.14
N GLY A 469 12.78 9.14 -0.70
CA GLY A 469 11.98 9.96 -1.61
C GLY A 469 12.75 10.51 -2.80
N SER A 470 12.06 10.73 -3.93
CA SER A 470 12.68 11.24 -5.14
C SER A 470 13.19 12.68 -4.97
N ASP A 471 14.36 12.97 -5.55
CA ASP A 471 14.86 14.33 -5.68
C ASP A 471 14.26 15.05 -6.88
N ASP A 472 13.92 14.32 -7.96
CA ASP A 472 13.19 14.84 -9.12
C ASP A 472 11.71 14.49 -9.03
N ASN A 473 10.91 15.46 -8.57
CA ASN A 473 9.47 15.32 -8.44
C ASN A 473 8.70 15.94 -9.62
N MET A 474 9.39 16.51 -10.63
CA MET A 474 8.78 17.32 -11.68
C MET A 474 7.86 18.40 -11.10
N SER A 475 8.17 18.85 -9.88
CA SER A 475 7.43 19.87 -9.15
C SER A 475 7.92 21.28 -9.47
N TRP A 476 7.10 22.25 -9.14
CA TRP A 476 7.45 23.67 -9.26
C TRP A 476 6.67 24.48 -8.23
N ASP A 477 7.34 25.32 -7.47
CA ASP A 477 6.76 26.15 -6.42
C ASP A 477 5.86 27.29 -6.94
N SER A 478 5.60 27.34 -8.25
CA SER A 478 4.77 28.34 -8.91
C SER A 478 5.30 29.77 -8.74
N GLY A 479 6.62 29.93 -8.57
CA GLY A 479 7.26 31.21 -8.34
C GLY A 479 6.86 31.87 -7.01
N GLY A 480 6.35 31.08 -6.06
CA GLY A 480 5.86 31.59 -4.76
C GLY A 480 4.49 32.29 -4.85
N ASP A 481 3.80 32.26 -6.00
CA ASP A 481 2.49 32.91 -6.17
C ASP A 481 1.33 31.99 -5.76
N PRO A 482 0.61 32.26 -4.65
CA PRO A 482 -0.51 31.43 -4.21
C PRO A 482 -1.68 31.39 -5.18
N ALA A 483 -1.92 32.45 -5.97
CA ALA A 483 -2.99 32.47 -6.96
C ALA A 483 -2.68 31.52 -8.11
N LEU A 484 -1.43 31.49 -8.56
CA LEU A 484 -0.96 30.55 -9.56
C LEU A 484 -0.98 29.11 -9.04
N ARG A 485 -0.59 28.87 -7.78
CA ARG A 485 -0.71 27.54 -7.14
C ARG A 485 -2.14 27.02 -7.17
N ARG A 486 -3.11 27.85 -6.74
CA ARG A 486 -4.54 27.49 -6.80
C ARG A 486 -5.05 27.23 -8.22
N GLN A 487 -4.58 28.02 -9.21
CA GLN A 487 -4.92 27.77 -10.60
C GLN A 487 -4.37 26.43 -11.10
N ARG A 488 -3.11 26.13 -10.81
CA ARG A 488 -2.49 24.87 -11.20
C ARG A 488 -3.17 23.67 -10.56
N LEU A 489 -3.55 23.75 -9.27
CA LEU A 489 -4.35 22.72 -8.63
C LEU A 489 -5.65 22.44 -9.38
N ARG A 490 -6.41 23.47 -9.74
CA ARG A 490 -7.64 23.29 -10.52
C ARG A 490 -7.38 22.68 -11.89
N ASN A 491 -6.29 23.08 -12.54
CA ASN A 491 -5.90 22.49 -13.82
C ASN A 491 -5.59 21.00 -13.70
N LEU A 492 -4.81 20.61 -12.69
CA LEU A 492 -4.46 19.21 -12.42
C LEU A 492 -5.71 18.37 -12.13
N TRP A 493 -6.62 18.86 -11.27
CA TRP A 493 -7.91 18.22 -11.02
C TRP A 493 -8.75 18.05 -12.28
N ALA A 494 -8.85 19.11 -13.11
CA ALA A 494 -9.60 19.05 -14.35
C ALA A 494 -8.97 18.07 -15.36
N ILE A 495 -7.65 18.09 -15.52
CA ILE A 495 -6.94 17.16 -16.40
C ILE A 495 -7.22 15.73 -15.97
N LEU A 496 -7.02 15.40 -14.67
CA LEU A 496 -7.21 14.04 -14.18
C LEU A 496 -8.65 13.55 -14.38
N MET A 497 -9.65 14.36 -14.01
CA MET A 497 -11.05 13.95 -14.08
C MET A 497 -11.63 13.93 -15.49
N LEU A 498 -11.05 14.67 -16.43
CA LEU A 498 -11.51 14.74 -17.82
C LEU A 498 -10.72 13.85 -18.78
N SER A 499 -9.63 13.23 -18.33
CA SER A 499 -8.85 12.26 -19.11
C SER A 499 -9.60 10.93 -19.26
N ARG A 500 -9.34 10.20 -20.33
CA ARG A 500 -9.67 8.79 -20.46
C ARG A 500 -8.79 7.96 -19.53
N GLY A 501 -9.29 6.81 -19.11
CA GLY A 501 -8.66 5.95 -18.12
C GLY A 501 -9.35 6.07 -16.77
N VAL A 502 -8.83 5.39 -15.77
CA VAL A 502 -9.37 5.37 -14.40
C VAL A 502 -8.59 6.36 -13.54
N PRO A 503 -9.21 7.44 -13.05
CA PRO A 503 -8.51 8.40 -12.20
C PRO A 503 -8.31 7.85 -10.78
N MET A 504 -7.11 8.04 -10.24
CA MET A 504 -6.77 7.82 -8.85
C MET A 504 -6.35 9.14 -8.19
N VAL A 505 -6.87 9.41 -7.01
CA VAL A 505 -6.58 10.58 -6.18
C VAL A 505 -6.08 10.15 -4.80
N VAL A 506 -5.24 10.97 -4.19
CA VAL A 506 -4.71 10.70 -2.84
C VAL A 506 -5.61 11.36 -1.79
N ALA A 507 -5.81 10.67 -0.69
CA ALA A 507 -6.63 11.12 0.43
C ALA A 507 -6.25 12.53 0.91
N GLY A 508 -7.24 13.43 0.89
CA GLY A 508 -7.09 14.81 1.31
C GLY A 508 -6.72 15.82 0.20
N ASP A 509 -6.39 15.36 -1.00
CA ASP A 509 -6.10 16.26 -2.12
C ASP A 509 -7.32 17.13 -2.49
N GLU A 510 -8.53 16.64 -2.24
CA GLU A 510 -9.78 17.35 -2.53
C GLU A 510 -9.94 18.65 -1.70
N PHE A 511 -9.30 18.72 -0.54
CA PHE A 511 -9.30 19.93 0.28
C PHE A 511 -7.92 20.59 0.42
N GLY A 512 -6.93 20.12 -0.35
CA GLY A 512 -5.59 20.72 -0.40
C GLY A 512 -4.69 20.32 0.77
N ARG A 513 -4.78 19.06 1.24
CA ARG A 513 -3.87 18.50 2.25
C ARG A 513 -2.42 18.73 1.85
N THR A 514 -1.59 19.09 2.82
CA THR A 514 -0.14 19.26 2.66
C THR A 514 0.63 18.44 3.69
N GLN A 515 1.82 18.01 3.31
CA GLN A 515 2.83 17.39 4.18
C GLN A 515 3.99 18.35 4.47
N ASN A 516 3.77 19.67 4.24
CA ASN A 516 4.81 20.70 4.30
C ASN A 516 6.05 20.38 3.44
N GLY A 517 5.82 19.71 2.30
CA GLY A 517 6.87 19.34 1.36
C GLY A 517 7.67 18.09 1.74
N ASN A 518 7.25 17.32 2.73
CA ASN A 518 7.79 15.98 2.93
C ASN A 518 7.21 15.05 1.85
N ASN A 519 8.07 14.41 1.07
CA ASN A 519 7.65 13.53 -0.02
C ASN A 519 7.86 12.04 0.26
N ASN A 520 8.24 11.66 1.49
CA ASN A 520 8.47 10.24 1.82
C ASN A 520 8.25 9.94 3.33
N PRO A 521 7.05 10.19 3.89
CA PRO A 521 6.80 10.04 5.32
C PRO A 521 6.51 8.59 5.76
N TRP A 522 7.08 7.57 5.12
CA TRP A 522 6.80 6.16 5.33
C TRP A 522 7.01 5.68 6.78
N ALA A 523 8.03 6.24 7.45
CA ALA A 523 8.38 5.91 8.84
C ALA A 523 7.88 6.97 9.84
N LEU A 524 6.91 7.79 9.46
CA LEU A 524 6.42 8.91 10.26
C LEU A 524 4.94 8.74 10.62
N ASP A 525 4.65 8.07 11.73
CA ASP A 525 3.30 8.02 12.29
C ASP A 525 3.00 9.29 13.09
N SER A 526 2.58 10.33 12.39
CA SER A 526 2.33 11.66 12.94
C SER A 526 0.93 12.15 12.62
N PRO A 527 0.26 12.89 13.51
CA PRO A 527 -1.00 13.57 13.21
C PRO A 527 -0.93 14.46 11.97
N ALA A 528 0.23 15.05 11.67
CA ALA A 528 0.43 15.90 10.49
C ALA A 528 0.30 15.14 9.16
N MET A 529 0.50 13.82 9.15
CA MET A 529 0.37 12.97 7.97
C MET A 529 -1.07 12.46 7.75
N ARG A 530 -1.98 12.77 8.66
CA ARG A 530 -3.39 12.34 8.63
C ARG A 530 -4.29 13.41 8.01
N ASN A 531 -5.48 13.03 7.57
CA ASN A 531 -6.44 13.96 6.99
C ASN A 531 -6.97 14.95 8.04
N ASN A 532 -6.51 16.19 7.98
CA ASN A 532 -7.06 17.26 8.80
C ASN A 532 -8.26 17.90 8.10
N TYR A 533 -9.44 17.44 8.43
CA TYR A 533 -10.69 17.92 7.83
C TYR A 533 -11.01 19.39 8.14
N ALA A 534 -10.32 20.04 9.11
CA ALA A 534 -10.44 21.49 9.30
C ALA A 534 -10.01 22.29 8.06
N MET A 535 -9.22 21.69 7.17
CA MET A 535 -8.85 22.31 5.88
C MET A 535 -10.03 22.44 4.90
N ILE A 536 -11.16 21.77 5.16
CA ILE A 536 -12.38 21.96 4.35
C ILE A 536 -12.99 23.35 4.58
N ALA A 537 -12.78 23.96 5.75
CA ALA A 537 -13.32 25.28 6.03
C ALA A 537 -12.68 26.38 5.15
N THR A 538 -13.40 27.47 4.90
CA THR A 538 -12.90 28.60 4.07
C THR A 538 -11.67 29.30 4.66
N SER A 539 -11.48 29.22 5.98
CA SER A 539 -10.27 29.68 6.65
C SER A 539 -9.06 28.77 6.42
N ALA A 540 -9.26 27.57 5.93
CA ALA A 540 -8.19 26.71 5.49
C ALA A 540 -7.71 27.19 4.09
N PRO A 541 -6.45 27.02 3.75
CA PRO A 541 -5.33 26.46 4.50
C PRO A 541 -4.45 27.50 5.19
N GLN A 542 -5.02 28.50 5.79
CA GLN A 542 -4.27 29.51 6.54
C GLN A 542 -3.76 28.94 7.85
N ARG A 543 -2.53 28.42 7.86
CA ARG A 543 -1.84 27.95 9.08
C ARG A 543 -2.74 27.11 10.00
N VAL A 544 -3.41 26.13 9.40
CA VAL A 544 -4.23 25.18 10.15
C VAL A 544 -3.34 24.43 11.14
N ALA A 545 -3.74 24.39 12.42
CA ALA A 545 -3.00 23.68 13.45
C ALA A 545 -3.02 22.17 13.19
N VAL A 546 -1.92 21.48 13.50
CA VAL A 546 -1.86 20.02 13.45
C VAL A 546 -2.69 19.37 14.55
N GLU A 547 -2.98 20.10 15.63
CA GLU A 547 -3.75 19.66 16.81
C GLU A 547 -3.08 18.46 17.54
N ASP A 548 -1.76 18.36 17.49
CA ASP A 548 -0.97 17.31 18.13
C ASP A 548 -0.42 17.70 19.52
N GLY A 549 -0.78 18.88 20.01
CA GLY A 549 -0.31 19.44 21.28
C GLY A 549 1.06 20.14 21.20
N THR A 550 1.77 20.08 20.08
CA THR A 550 3.08 20.75 19.90
C THR A 550 2.93 22.24 19.53
N GLY A 551 1.76 22.64 19.08
CA GLY A 551 1.52 23.96 18.48
C GLY A 551 2.00 24.09 17.04
N ALA A 552 2.38 22.98 16.40
CA ALA A 552 2.74 22.95 14.99
C ALA A 552 1.54 23.27 14.09
N ALA A 553 1.82 23.87 12.94
CA ALA A 553 0.81 24.19 11.94
C ALA A 553 1.30 23.86 10.53
N TYR A 554 0.35 23.56 9.65
CA TYR A 554 0.63 23.40 8.22
C TYR A 554 1.03 24.75 7.60
N HIS A 555 1.89 24.69 6.60
CA HIS A 555 2.27 25.90 5.86
C HIS A 555 1.11 26.38 4.99
N ASP A 556 0.86 27.69 5.01
CA ASP A 556 -0.09 28.34 4.12
C ASP A 556 0.54 28.58 2.73
N ASN A 557 0.65 27.53 1.94
CA ASN A 557 1.22 27.61 0.60
C ASN A 557 0.19 28.01 -0.48
N LEU A 558 -1.09 27.78 -0.21
CA LEU A 558 -2.17 28.06 -1.15
C LEU A 558 -2.79 29.44 -0.95
N GLY A 559 -2.49 30.11 0.17
CA GLY A 559 -3.05 31.39 0.54
C GLY A 559 -4.56 31.34 0.83
N VAL A 560 -5.15 32.50 1.04
CA VAL A 560 -6.60 32.60 1.27
C VAL A 560 -7.35 32.26 0.01
N PHE A 561 -8.30 31.33 0.10
CA PHE A 561 -9.25 31.10 -0.98
C PHE A 561 -10.21 32.29 -1.08
N ASP A 562 -10.26 32.90 -2.25
CA ASP A 562 -11.24 33.94 -2.54
C ASP A 562 -12.61 33.26 -2.75
N SER A 563 -13.36 33.14 -1.66
CA SER A 563 -14.69 32.52 -1.65
C SER A 563 -15.73 33.52 -1.16
N ARG A 564 -16.87 33.57 -1.84
CA ARG A 564 -18.06 34.30 -1.39
C ARG A 564 -18.85 33.53 -0.34
N ASP A 565 -18.54 32.26 -0.16
CA ASP A 565 -19.18 31.38 0.82
C ASP A 565 -18.17 31.07 1.92
N GLU A 566 -18.46 31.48 3.13
CA GLU A 566 -17.58 31.43 4.29
C GLU A 566 -17.48 30.06 4.97
N ARG A 567 -18.05 28.97 4.41
CA ARG A 567 -18.12 27.70 5.11
C ARG A 567 -17.19 26.63 4.58
N VAL A 568 -17.02 26.54 3.26
CA VAL A 568 -16.26 25.46 2.60
C VAL A 568 -15.33 26.04 1.56
N ASN A 569 -14.09 25.56 1.51
CA ASN A 569 -13.11 26.07 0.58
C ASN A 569 -13.48 25.76 -0.89
N PRO A 570 -13.18 26.66 -1.83
CA PRO A 570 -13.54 26.49 -3.23
C PRO A 570 -12.87 25.31 -3.92
N LEU A 571 -11.68 24.88 -3.45
CA LEU A 571 -11.00 23.71 -4.00
C LEU A 571 -11.79 22.44 -3.72
N PHE A 572 -12.27 22.27 -2.48
CA PHE A 572 -13.09 21.13 -2.08
C PHE A 572 -14.34 21.02 -2.97
N ARG A 573 -15.06 22.13 -3.15
CA ARG A 573 -16.24 22.17 -4.04
C ARG A 573 -15.89 21.86 -5.49
N PHE A 574 -14.77 22.37 -5.96
CA PHE A 574 -14.33 22.14 -7.33
C PHE A 574 -13.96 20.67 -7.57
N ALA A 575 -13.17 20.08 -6.67
CA ALA A 575 -12.75 18.69 -6.75
C ALA A 575 -13.95 17.72 -6.69
N THR A 576 -14.83 17.89 -5.69
CA THR A 576 -16.03 17.05 -5.56
C THR A 576 -17.02 17.25 -6.71
N PHE A 577 -17.13 18.48 -7.26
CA PHE A 577 -17.91 18.72 -8.47
C PHE A 577 -17.36 17.95 -9.67
N LEU A 578 -16.05 17.92 -9.88
CA LEU A 578 -15.43 17.22 -11.01
C LEU A 578 -15.58 15.70 -10.90
N MET A 579 -15.40 15.13 -9.71
CA MET A 579 -15.64 13.70 -9.50
C MET A 579 -17.09 13.31 -9.82
N ARG A 580 -18.06 14.09 -9.31
CA ARG A 580 -19.49 13.88 -9.61
C ARG A 580 -19.82 14.18 -11.09
N LEU A 581 -19.13 15.12 -11.74
CA LEU A 581 -19.30 15.43 -13.16
C LEU A 581 -18.92 14.23 -14.02
N ARG A 582 -17.77 13.61 -13.73
CA ARG A 582 -17.30 12.43 -14.45
C ARG A 582 -18.35 11.31 -14.49
N HIS A 583 -19.01 11.00 -13.35
CA HIS A 583 -20.07 10.00 -13.31
C HIS A 583 -21.30 10.35 -14.17
N ARG A 584 -21.61 11.63 -14.32
CA ARG A 584 -22.77 12.08 -15.09
C ARG A 584 -22.55 12.10 -16.59
N HIS A 585 -21.30 11.97 -17.04
CA HIS A 585 -20.94 12.05 -18.43
C HIS A 585 -20.26 10.77 -18.94
N PRO A 586 -21.06 9.81 -19.48
CA PRO A 586 -20.52 8.52 -19.95
C PRO A 586 -19.38 8.63 -20.95
N ALA A 587 -19.31 9.74 -21.71
CA ALA A 587 -18.22 9.98 -22.65
C ALA A 587 -16.84 10.02 -21.98
N LEU A 588 -16.77 10.42 -20.70
CA LEU A 588 -15.53 10.47 -19.92
C LEU A 588 -15.11 9.10 -19.36
N CYS A 589 -16.05 8.14 -19.34
CA CYS A 589 -15.90 6.80 -18.76
C CYS A 589 -15.95 5.70 -19.85
N ARG A 590 -15.53 5.99 -21.07
CA ARG A 590 -15.58 4.98 -22.15
C ARG A 590 -14.48 3.94 -21.99
N ALA A 591 -14.89 2.67 -22.04
CA ALA A 591 -14.01 1.50 -21.93
C ALA A 591 -13.21 1.19 -23.22
N ALA A 592 -13.52 1.82 -24.35
CA ALA A 592 -12.86 1.57 -25.62
C ALA A 592 -12.61 2.88 -26.38
N TRP A 593 -11.54 2.92 -27.18
CA TRP A 593 -11.38 3.94 -28.21
C TRP A 593 -12.43 3.69 -29.29
N GLY A 594 -12.96 4.78 -29.86
CA GLY A 594 -13.97 4.67 -30.92
C GLY A 594 -13.42 3.91 -32.13
N ASP A 595 -14.30 3.16 -32.77
CA ASP A 595 -14.00 2.54 -34.07
C ASP A 595 -14.00 3.63 -35.14
N LEU A 596 -12.83 4.05 -35.55
CA LEU A 596 -12.64 5.08 -36.58
C LEU A 596 -13.20 4.65 -37.94
N GLU A 597 -13.23 3.34 -38.24
CA GLU A 597 -13.79 2.80 -39.50
C GLU A 597 -15.33 2.77 -39.48
N ALA A 598 -15.94 2.62 -38.31
CA ALA A 598 -17.40 2.58 -38.13
C ALA A 598 -18.02 3.99 -37.89
N GLY A 599 -17.24 5.05 -37.92
CA GLY A 599 -17.71 6.40 -37.63
C GLY A 599 -18.07 6.65 -36.20
N GLY A 600 -17.45 5.90 -35.28
CA GLY A 600 -17.59 6.10 -33.83
C GLY A 600 -17.15 7.48 -33.41
N GLU A 601 -17.97 8.16 -32.62
CA GLU A 601 -17.62 9.46 -32.03
C GLU A 601 -16.52 9.27 -31.00
N ASP A 602 -15.29 9.59 -31.39
CA ASP A 602 -14.19 9.65 -30.43
C ASP A 602 -14.12 11.03 -29.76
N VAL A 603 -13.58 11.09 -28.54
CA VAL A 603 -13.35 12.38 -27.89
C VAL A 603 -12.15 13.04 -28.56
N SER A 604 -12.41 14.12 -29.31
CA SER A 604 -11.36 14.91 -29.90
C SER A 604 -11.01 16.09 -29.01
N TYR A 605 -9.75 16.20 -28.63
CA TYR A 605 -9.23 17.39 -27.96
C TYR A 605 -8.74 18.39 -29.01
N LEU A 606 -9.44 19.51 -29.12
CA LEU A 606 -9.02 20.60 -30.02
C LEU A 606 -8.24 21.64 -29.20
N PHE A 607 -6.93 21.72 -29.44
CA PHE A 607 -6.08 22.76 -28.87
C PHE A 607 -5.97 23.91 -29.88
N ARG A 608 -6.27 25.14 -29.44
CA ARG A 608 -6.02 26.36 -30.18
C ARG A 608 -4.91 27.16 -29.52
#